data_7b1f93adfc0ad3ec23dfeacdbcec5e72
#
_entry.id   7b1f93adfc0ad3ec23dfeacdbcec5e72
#
_cell.length_a   1.000
_cell.length_b   1.000
_cell.length_c   1.000
_cell.angle_alpha   90.00
_cell.angle_beta   90.00
_cell.angle_gamma   90.00
#
_symmetry.space_group_name_H-M   'P 1'
#
loop_
_entity.id
_entity.type
_entity.pdbx_description
1 polymer ?
#
loop_
_entity_poly.entity_id
_entity_poly.type
_entity_poly.pdbx_seq_one_letter_code
_entity_poly.pdbx_strand_id
1 'polypeptide(L)'
;MKIHTDAASRLATEVVTQLPVPSRLGMLRFERLNESSWTLLFLDPACERYLGVSAGDLCSLVDAPYASLMEPSVRHQLHEEIQQQLTGRSHYSVSYRLHTPDGVQDITELGEVCQQYGRELLRGYLMPGRQPESDQDLRAQNARLRTALQQHQQAQDEHIEHMLRSRTQQSLIVRLARHRYGSANPELEAAQLITQAACEVYELNRATIWHLDGTRLEPVSCYRLDSDHYETPSALELAPFPRYLQALQSGRAVDAQDVSQDHRTCELDQLIYRPQGVRSILDASIRVGGEVIGVLSLQHTGKPRAWQADEIAFAGELADQYAQVLANQQRLSATHMLGLFQRAVEQSASAFILVDREGRVEYVNPAFTVISQFSSAEVRGQRLADLKALENLGELLFDTSSVLAHSNSWQGEFRSRRKNLEPY
;
A
#
# COMPACT_ATOMS: atom_id res chain seq x y z
N MET A 1 9.56 -25.50 28.23
CA MET A 1 10.16 -24.23 28.60
C MET A 1 11.39 -23.88 27.73
N LYS A 2 11.40 -24.30 26.44
CA LYS A 2 12.49 -24.02 25.46
C LYS A 2 12.03 -23.23 24.22
N ILE A 3 10.76 -22.80 24.14
CA ILE A 3 10.19 -22.18 22.94
C ILE A 3 10.17 -20.65 23.00
N HIS A 4 10.34 -20.03 24.18
CA HIS A 4 10.30 -18.57 24.34
C HIS A 4 11.64 -17.84 24.17
N THR A 5 12.76 -18.55 24.20
CA THR A 5 14.10 -17.94 24.04
C THR A 5 14.48 -17.69 22.58
N ASP A 6 13.91 -18.44 21.64
CA ASP A 6 14.28 -18.37 20.22
C ASP A 6 13.59 -17.19 19.47
N ALA A 7 12.39 -16.80 19.91
CA ALA A 7 11.65 -15.68 19.30
C ALA A 7 12.22 -14.30 19.71
N ALA A 8 12.66 -14.15 20.97
CA ALA A 8 13.27 -12.92 21.44
C ALA A 8 14.66 -12.69 20.83
N SER A 9 15.42 -13.78 20.60
CA SER A 9 16.73 -13.73 19.93
C SER A 9 16.62 -13.40 18.44
N ARG A 10 15.58 -13.89 17.75
CA ARG A 10 15.34 -13.57 16.32
C ARG A 10 14.84 -12.15 16.11
N LEU A 11 13.95 -11.65 16.96
CA LEU A 11 13.49 -10.25 16.89
C LEU A 11 14.61 -9.23 17.18
N ALA A 12 15.51 -9.54 18.11
CA ALA A 12 16.67 -8.71 18.38
C ALA A 12 17.66 -8.68 17.20
N THR A 13 17.77 -9.77 16.43
CA THR A 13 18.71 -9.89 15.30
C THR A 13 18.18 -9.20 14.04
N GLU A 14 16.86 -9.21 13.79
CA GLU A 14 16.26 -8.61 12.58
C GLU A 14 16.19 -7.07 12.60
N VAL A 15 16.04 -6.47 13.78
CA VAL A 15 15.97 -4.99 13.91
C VAL A 15 17.35 -4.32 13.84
N VAL A 16 18.43 -5.07 14.06
CA VAL A 16 19.79 -4.54 14.20
C VAL A 16 20.59 -4.52 12.89
N THR A 17 20.12 -5.18 11.82
CA THR A 17 20.93 -5.43 10.62
C THR A 17 20.96 -4.28 9.59
N GLN A 18 20.29 -3.15 9.81
CA GLN A 18 20.12 -2.11 8.77
C GLN A 18 20.76 -0.73 9.04
N LEU A 19 21.55 -0.55 10.12
CA LEU A 19 22.21 0.74 10.36
C LEU A 19 23.71 0.67 10.05
N PRO A 20 24.30 1.64 9.34
CA PRO A 20 25.72 1.68 9.07
C PRO A 20 26.50 1.86 10.39
N VAL A 21 27.33 0.88 10.70
CA VAL A 21 28.08 0.80 11.95
C VAL A 21 29.28 1.74 11.96
N PRO A 22 29.50 2.54 13.02
CA PRO A 22 30.73 3.31 13.19
C PRO A 22 31.96 2.47 13.59
N SER A 23 31.98 1.17 13.33
CA SER A 23 33.05 0.24 13.71
C SER A 23 34.43 0.62 13.14
N ARG A 24 34.52 1.50 12.15
CA ARG A 24 35.76 2.07 11.65
C ARG A 24 36.43 3.07 12.61
N LEU A 25 35.71 3.53 13.65
CA LEU A 25 36.17 4.52 14.63
C LEU A 25 36.52 3.90 15.99
N GLY A 26 36.46 2.57 16.13
CA GLY A 26 36.71 1.90 17.40
C GLY A 26 35.59 2.08 18.45
N MET A 27 34.39 2.44 18.03
CA MET A 27 33.22 2.61 18.91
C MET A 27 32.33 1.38 18.80
N LEU A 28 32.00 0.78 19.94
CA LEU A 28 31.18 -0.43 20.03
C LEU A 28 29.79 -0.05 20.55
N ARG A 29 28.77 -0.24 19.75
CA ARG A 29 27.38 -0.04 20.20
C ARG A 29 27.00 -1.08 21.27
N PHE A 30 26.29 -0.65 22.31
CA PHE A 30 25.75 -1.56 23.32
C PHE A 30 24.32 -1.21 23.70
N GLU A 31 23.62 -2.23 24.22
CA GLU A 31 22.35 -2.08 24.94
C GLU A 31 22.42 -2.98 26.20
N ARG A 32 22.03 -2.44 27.34
CA ARG A 32 22.00 -3.19 28.59
C ARG A 32 20.83 -2.77 29.49
N LEU A 33 20.51 -3.61 30.48
CA LEU A 33 19.54 -3.24 31.49
C LEU A 33 20.08 -2.10 32.36
N ASN A 34 19.20 -1.16 32.76
CA ASN A 34 19.55 -0.14 33.76
C ASN A 34 19.49 -0.72 35.17
N GLU A 35 20.33 -1.69 35.43
CA GLU A 35 20.42 -2.43 36.70
C GLU A 35 21.87 -2.59 37.11
N SER A 36 22.11 -2.80 38.41
CA SER A 36 23.45 -3.06 38.94
C SER A 36 24.07 -4.39 38.50
N SER A 37 23.27 -5.25 37.85
CA SER A 37 23.72 -6.50 37.24
C SER A 37 24.64 -6.31 36.04
N TRP A 38 24.57 -5.16 35.36
CA TRP A 38 25.33 -4.87 34.13
C TRP A 38 25.05 -5.85 33.00
N THR A 39 23.84 -6.38 32.93
CA THR A 39 23.42 -7.36 31.93
C THR A 39 23.34 -6.72 30.58
N LEU A 40 24.21 -7.12 29.63
CA LEU A 40 24.17 -6.71 28.24
C LEU A 40 23.10 -7.49 27.50
N LEU A 41 22.29 -6.76 26.72
CA LEU A 41 21.32 -7.30 25.80
C LEU A 41 21.87 -7.35 24.37
N PHE A 42 22.73 -6.40 24.05
CA PHE A 42 23.40 -6.28 22.78
C PHE A 42 24.79 -5.66 22.92
N LEU A 43 25.74 -6.15 22.17
CA LEU A 43 27.06 -5.57 21.97
C LEU A 43 27.49 -5.77 20.53
N ASP A 44 28.11 -4.74 19.94
CA ASP A 44 28.65 -4.79 18.57
C ASP A 44 29.62 -6.00 18.43
N PRO A 45 29.44 -6.86 17.41
CA PRO A 45 30.34 -8.00 17.18
C PRO A 45 31.82 -7.63 17.01
N ALA A 46 32.12 -6.38 16.64
CA ALA A 46 33.51 -5.89 16.58
C ALA A 46 34.20 -5.84 17.96
N CYS A 47 33.47 -6.06 19.07
CA CYS A 47 34.02 -6.10 20.43
C CYS A 47 35.10 -7.15 20.58
N GLU A 48 35.03 -8.27 19.90
CA GLU A 48 36.03 -9.35 19.94
C GLU A 48 37.44 -8.85 19.63
N ARG A 49 37.56 -7.91 18.67
CA ARG A 49 38.85 -7.29 18.31
C ARG A 49 39.47 -6.43 19.45
N TYR A 50 38.63 -5.86 20.31
CA TYR A 50 39.03 -4.92 21.34
C TYR A 50 39.06 -5.53 22.75
N LEU A 51 38.16 -6.49 22.97
CA LEU A 51 37.98 -7.10 24.30
C LEU A 51 38.47 -8.56 24.37
N GLY A 52 38.84 -9.15 23.22
CA GLY A 52 39.27 -10.55 23.15
C GLY A 52 38.16 -11.57 23.45
N VAL A 53 36.89 -11.12 23.55
CA VAL A 53 35.71 -11.95 23.87
C VAL A 53 34.61 -11.63 22.90
N SER A 54 33.89 -12.68 22.42
CA SER A 54 32.83 -12.50 21.49
C SER A 54 31.61 -11.80 22.11
N ALA A 55 30.82 -11.07 21.26
CA ALA A 55 29.57 -10.45 21.70
C ALA A 55 28.57 -11.49 22.23
N GLY A 56 28.54 -12.69 21.63
CA GLY A 56 27.67 -13.78 22.05
C GLY A 56 27.98 -14.28 23.47
N ASP A 57 29.25 -14.33 23.82
CA ASP A 57 29.68 -14.75 25.16
C ASP A 57 29.43 -13.68 26.24
N LEU A 58 29.43 -12.38 25.85
CA LEU A 58 29.20 -11.26 26.76
C LEU A 58 27.72 -10.91 26.96
N CYS A 59 26.85 -11.25 26.02
CA CYS A 59 25.41 -10.96 26.07
C CYS A 59 24.62 -12.16 26.59
N SER A 60 24.69 -12.44 27.89
CA SER A 60 23.90 -13.48 28.56
C SER A 60 23.01 -12.89 29.65
N LEU A 61 21.76 -13.31 29.70
CA LEU A 61 20.78 -12.88 30.69
C LEU A 61 20.95 -13.58 32.04
N VAL A 62 21.67 -14.70 32.08
CA VAL A 62 21.74 -15.56 33.27
C VAL A 62 22.91 -15.20 34.16
N ASP A 63 24.10 -14.99 33.60
CA ASP A 63 25.33 -14.84 34.41
C ASP A 63 25.97 -13.45 34.31
N ALA A 64 25.36 -12.53 33.51
CA ALA A 64 25.89 -11.20 33.25
C ALA A 64 27.43 -11.19 32.99
N PRO A 65 27.92 -11.93 31.99
CA PRO A 65 29.38 -12.19 31.84
C PRO A 65 30.18 -10.91 31.59
N TYR A 66 29.58 -9.86 31.04
CA TYR A 66 30.23 -8.56 30.93
C TYR A 66 30.60 -7.97 32.28
N ALA A 67 29.73 -8.16 33.29
CA ALA A 67 29.97 -7.71 34.64
C ALA A 67 31.17 -8.45 35.32
N SER A 68 31.48 -9.67 34.88
CA SER A 68 32.61 -10.43 35.41
C SER A 68 33.98 -9.84 35.02
N LEU A 69 34.00 -9.01 33.96
CA LEU A 69 35.21 -8.30 33.51
C LEU A 69 35.53 -7.07 34.37
N MET A 70 34.69 -6.73 35.37
CA MET A 70 34.87 -5.60 36.28
C MET A 70 34.98 -6.06 37.72
N GLU A 71 35.73 -5.32 38.54
CA GLU A 71 35.71 -5.55 39.99
C GLU A 71 34.35 -5.25 40.61
N PRO A 72 33.84 -6.09 41.54
CA PRO A 72 32.52 -5.90 42.13
C PRO A 72 32.32 -4.55 42.82
N SER A 73 33.35 -3.99 43.45
CA SER A 73 33.33 -2.67 44.09
C SER A 73 33.13 -1.55 43.07
N VAL A 74 33.80 -1.66 41.94
CA VAL A 74 33.74 -0.66 40.87
C VAL A 74 32.34 -0.66 40.18
N ARG A 75 31.72 -1.82 39.99
CA ARG A 75 30.39 -1.94 39.37
C ARG A 75 29.31 -1.16 40.11
N HIS A 76 29.28 -1.29 41.42
CA HIS A 76 28.28 -0.60 42.26
C HIS A 76 28.48 0.91 42.22
N GLN A 77 29.71 1.37 42.39
CA GLN A 77 30.05 2.79 42.31
C GLN A 77 29.72 3.42 40.95
N LEU A 78 30.04 2.74 39.86
CA LEU A 78 29.70 3.20 38.52
C LEU A 78 28.19 3.26 38.26
N HIS A 79 27.45 2.30 38.79
CA HIS A 79 26.00 2.32 38.68
C HIS A 79 25.40 3.53 39.41
N GLU A 80 25.85 3.83 40.62
CA GLU A 80 25.44 5.02 41.37
C GLU A 80 25.81 6.31 40.62
N GLU A 81 27.01 6.39 40.04
CA GLU A 81 27.47 7.53 39.27
C GLU A 81 26.57 7.75 38.04
N ILE A 82 26.20 6.68 37.31
CA ILE A 82 25.28 6.75 36.18
C ILE A 82 23.91 7.26 36.62
N GLN A 83 23.35 6.71 37.73
CA GLN A 83 22.06 7.17 38.25
C GLN A 83 22.08 8.65 38.66
N GLN A 84 23.18 9.10 39.28
CA GLN A 84 23.34 10.53 39.59
C GLN A 84 23.37 11.40 38.35
N GLN A 85 24.08 10.99 37.30
CA GLN A 85 24.14 11.74 36.04
C GLN A 85 22.77 11.74 35.30
N LEU A 86 21.99 10.67 35.40
CA LEU A 86 20.65 10.56 34.82
C LEU A 86 19.58 11.35 35.59
N THR A 87 19.90 11.84 36.81
CA THR A 87 18.97 12.68 37.56
C THR A 87 18.81 14.04 36.83
N GLY A 88 17.70 14.20 36.12
CA GLY A 88 17.39 15.41 35.33
C GLY A 88 18.09 15.52 33.97
N ARG A 89 18.73 14.42 33.52
CA ARG A 89 19.35 14.30 32.19
C ARG A 89 19.02 12.95 31.59
N SER A 90 19.02 12.86 30.25
CA SER A 90 18.82 11.60 29.53
C SER A 90 20.12 10.88 29.16
N HIS A 91 21.27 11.52 29.37
CA HIS A 91 22.58 10.99 28.94
C HIS A 91 23.56 10.94 30.10
N TYR A 92 24.52 10.01 30.00
CA TYR A 92 25.61 9.84 30.97
C TYR A 92 26.92 9.53 30.25
N SER A 93 28.03 9.73 30.98
CA SER A 93 29.38 9.36 30.56
C SER A 93 30.18 8.86 31.76
N VAL A 94 30.71 7.63 31.67
CA VAL A 94 31.55 7.04 32.68
C VAL A 94 32.77 6.38 32.07
N SER A 95 33.86 6.31 32.83
CA SER A 95 35.09 5.62 32.42
C SER A 95 35.49 4.60 33.47
N TYR A 96 35.85 3.40 33.00
CA TYR A 96 36.20 2.28 33.89
C TYR A 96 37.17 1.31 33.20
N ARG A 97 37.68 0.33 33.97
CA ARG A 97 38.59 -0.69 33.47
C ARG A 97 37.93 -2.04 33.38
N LEU A 98 38.17 -2.71 32.25
CA LEU A 98 37.80 -4.11 32.06
C LEU A 98 39.05 -4.99 32.13
N HIS A 99 38.96 -6.10 32.89
CA HIS A 99 39.93 -7.16 32.87
C HIS A 99 39.56 -8.17 31.79
N THR A 100 40.16 -8.02 30.63
CA THR A 100 39.93 -8.90 29.47
C THR A 100 41.01 -9.97 29.38
N PRO A 101 40.82 -11.07 28.61
CA PRO A 101 41.85 -12.07 28.37
C PRO A 101 43.16 -11.50 27.84
N ASP A 102 43.10 -10.41 27.07
CA ASP A 102 44.23 -9.74 26.46
C ASP A 102 44.89 -8.67 27.37
N GLY A 103 44.37 -8.48 28.58
CA GLY A 103 44.88 -7.52 29.54
C GLY A 103 43.84 -6.53 30.05
N VAL A 104 44.30 -5.48 30.74
CA VAL A 104 43.41 -4.42 31.26
C VAL A 104 43.16 -3.41 30.19
N GLN A 105 41.86 -3.15 29.90
CA GLN A 105 41.40 -2.16 28.92
C GLN A 105 40.67 -1.02 29.62
N ASP A 106 41.05 0.22 29.31
CA ASP A 106 40.28 1.39 29.73
C ASP A 106 39.10 1.55 28.78
N ILE A 107 37.90 1.69 29.32
CA ILE A 107 36.66 1.87 28.55
C ILE A 107 36.02 3.20 28.94
N THR A 108 35.61 3.98 27.97
CA THR A 108 34.67 5.08 28.15
C THR A 108 33.31 4.68 27.61
N GLU A 109 32.30 4.66 28.46
CA GLU A 109 30.91 4.38 28.15
C GLU A 109 30.14 5.67 28.08
N LEU A 110 29.48 5.90 26.94
CA LEU A 110 28.55 6.98 26.74
C LEU A 110 27.18 6.39 26.42
N GLY A 111 26.17 6.78 27.15
CA GLY A 111 24.85 6.22 26.97
C GLY A 111 23.73 7.19 27.27
N GLU A 112 22.56 6.75 26.89
CA GLU A 112 21.28 7.38 27.18
C GLU A 112 20.32 6.36 27.80
N VAL A 113 19.38 6.85 28.61
CA VAL A 113 18.31 6.01 29.16
C VAL A 113 17.14 6.00 28.17
N CYS A 114 16.58 4.82 27.90
CA CYS A 114 15.38 4.65 27.12
C CYS A 114 14.43 3.64 27.75
N GLN A 115 13.13 3.80 27.48
CA GLN A 115 12.09 2.88 27.93
C GLN A 115 11.72 1.94 26.79
N GLN A 116 11.83 0.63 27.02
CA GLN A 116 11.43 -0.37 26.05
C GLN A 116 10.77 -1.57 26.76
N TYR A 117 9.58 -1.97 26.30
CA TYR A 117 8.80 -3.08 26.88
C TYR A 117 8.57 -2.96 28.40
N GLY A 118 8.41 -1.72 28.91
CA GLY A 118 8.18 -1.46 30.32
C GLY A 118 9.42 -1.59 31.21
N ARG A 119 10.62 -1.67 30.65
CA ARG A 119 11.91 -1.68 31.33
C ARG A 119 12.78 -0.51 30.92
N GLU A 120 13.58 -0.03 31.83
CA GLU A 120 14.62 0.94 31.52
C GLU A 120 15.86 0.25 30.97
N LEU A 121 16.30 0.73 29.82
CA LEU A 121 17.51 0.29 29.17
C LEU A 121 18.50 1.45 29.08
N LEU A 122 19.78 1.11 29.12
CA LEU A 122 20.88 2.00 28.78
C LEU A 122 21.44 1.54 27.44
N ARG A 123 21.52 2.45 26.50
CA ARG A 123 22.11 2.20 25.17
C ARG A 123 23.08 3.30 24.81
N GLY A 124 24.10 2.95 24.04
CA GLY A 124 25.11 3.91 23.66
C GLY A 124 26.31 3.25 23.02
N TYR A 125 27.49 3.79 23.35
CA TYR A 125 28.73 3.35 22.77
C TYR A 125 29.80 3.11 23.87
N LEU A 126 30.50 1.98 23.75
CA LEU A 126 31.72 1.69 24.47
C LEU A 126 32.90 2.09 23.60
N MET A 127 33.83 2.81 24.15
CA MET A 127 35.05 3.18 23.49
C MET A 127 36.23 2.56 24.26
N PRO A 128 36.85 1.52 23.72
CA PRO A 128 38.13 1.02 24.22
C PRO A 128 39.18 2.11 23.99
N GLY A 129 39.79 2.57 25.04
CA GLY A 129 40.58 3.79 25.00
C GLY A 129 42.07 3.60 25.12
N ARG A 130 42.82 4.41 24.37
CA ARG A 130 44.06 5.00 24.87
C ARG A 130 43.67 6.11 25.85
N GLN A 131 44.32 6.24 26.99
CA GLN A 131 44.20 7.45 27.79
C GLN A 131 44.45 8.65 26.89
N PRO A 132 43.57 9.65 26.89
CA PRO A 132 43.76 10.84 26.05
C PRO A 132 45.01 11.57 26.56
N GLU A 133 46.02 11.63 25.73
CA GLU A 133 47.31 12.27 26.10
C GLU A 133 47.20 13.80 26.16
N SER A 134 46.06 14.39 25.74
CA SER A 134 45.83 15.83 25.80
C SER A 134 44.36 16.22 25.87
N ASP A 135 44.07 17.40 26.45
CA ASP A 135 42.75 18.04 26.48
C ASP A 135 42.12 18.24 25.06
N GLN A 136 42.99 18.31 24.07
CA GLN A 136 42.63 18.48 22.67
C GLN A 136 42.07 17.18 22.03
N ASP A 137 42.61 16.04 22.46
CA ASP A 137 42.11 14.70 21.99
C ASP A 137 40.75 14.40 22.59
N LEU A 138 40.53 14.75 23.88
CA LEU A 138 39.23 14.67 24.53
C LEU A 138 38.16 15.51 23.85
N ARG A 139 38.49 16.73 23.41
CA ARG A 139 37.56 17.62 22.68
C ARG A 139 37.26 17.07 21.30
N ALA A 140 38.24 16.54 20.58
CA ALA A 140 38.05 15.94 19.27
C ALA A 140 37.17 14.67 19.35
N GLN A 141 37.39 13.85 20.37
CA GLN A 141 36.61 12.64 20.62
C GLN A 141 35.15 12.98 20.99
N ASN A 142 34.94 13.95 21.89
CA ASN A 142 33.60 14.43 22.23
C ASN A 142 32.83 15.03 21.03
N ALA A 143 33.53 15.76 20.13
CA ALA A 143 32.93 16.29 18.92
C ALA A 143 32.44 15.17 17.97
N ARG A 144 33.29 14.14 17.77
CA ARG A 144 32.93 12.95 16.94
C ARG A 144 31.72 12.21 17.50
N LEU A 145 31.67 12.05 18.81
CA LEU A 145 30.57 11.37 19.50
C LEU A 145 29.25 12.13 19.40
N ARG A 146 29.29 13.45 19.56
CA ARG A 146 28.09 14.29 19.38
C ARG A 146 27.55 14.18 17.96
N THR A 147 28.42 14.18 16.96
CA THR A 147 28.02 14.02 15.56
C THR A 147 27.38 12.64 15.32
N ALA A 148 28.00 11.57 15.86
CA ALA A 148 27.46 10.22 15.71
C ALA A 148 26.10 10.04 16.43
N LEU A 149 25.94 10.64 17.62
CA LEU A 149 24.68 10.66 18.35
C LEU A 149 23.57 11.40 17.58
N GLN A 150 23.90 12.57 17.05
CA GLN A 150 22.96 13.35 16.24
C GLN A 150 22.51 12.57 14.99
N GLN A 151 23.45 11.96 14.29
CA GLN A 151 23.13 11.13 13.11
C GLN A 151 22.23 9.93 13.47
N HIS A 152 22.51 9.29 14.63
CA HIS A 152 21.68 8.18 15.09
C HIS A 152 20.28 8.62 15.49
N GLN A 153 20.16 9.73 16.22
CA GLN A 153 18.85 10.31 16.56
C GLN A 153 18.06 10.67 15.32
N GLN A 154 18.69 11.34 14.36
CA GLN A 154 18.03 11.71 13.11
C GLN A 154 17.53 10.47 12.34
N ALA A 155 18.35 9.43 12.23
CA ALA A 155 17.95 8.18 11.57
C ALA A 155 16.80 7.46 12.31
N GLN A 156 16.76 7.56 13.65
CA GLN A 156 15.66 7.01 14.45
C GLN A 156 14.36 7.80 14.26
N ASP A 157 14.44 9.13 14.24
CA ASP A 157 13.28 9.99 14.03
C ASP A 157 12.69 9.76 12.64
N GLU A 158 13.52 9.67 11.59
CA GLU A 158 13.12 9.33 10.24
C GLU A 158 12.43 7.95 10.17
N HIS A 159 12.96 6.95 10.90
CA HIS A 159 12.39 5.62 10.96
C HIS A 159 11.02 5.61 11.66
N ILE A 160 10.88 6.34 12.76
CA ILE A 160 9.62 6.47 13.49
C ILE A 160 8.58 7.18 12.63
N GLU A 161 8.95 8.27 11.95
CA GLU A 161 8.05 8.97 11.03
C GLU A 161 7.57 8.05 9.90
N HIS A 162 8.48 7.29 9.30
CA HIS A 162 8.13 6.33 8.26
C HIS A 162 7.16 5.25 8.78
N MET A 163 7.43 4.68 9.96
CA MET A 163 6.55 3.69 10.60
C MET A 163 5.15 4.24 10.89
N LEU A 164 5.06 5.47 11.42
CA LEU A 164 3.79 6.12 11.71
C LEU A 164 3.01 6.39 10.43
N ARG A 165 3.68 6.91 9.39
CA ARG A 165 3.08 7.14 8.08
C ARG A 165 2.54 5.85 7.48
N SER A 166 3.35 4.79 7.42
CA SER A 166 2.95 3.48 6.91
C SER A 166 1.72 2.92 7.65
N ARG A 167 1.69 3.05 8.98
CA ARG A 167 0.54 2.61 9.79
C ARG A 167 -0.73 3.40 9.48
N THR A 168 -0.62 4.70 9.30
CA THR A 168 -1.75 5.56 8.94
C THR A 168 -2.27 5.18 7.56
N GLN A 169 -1.41 4.99 6.58
CA GLN A 169 -1.75 4.56 5.23
C GLN A 169 -2.48 3.22 5.24
N GLN A 170 -1.94 2.21 5.93
CA GLN A 170 -2.58 0.89 6.05
C GLN A 170 -3.95 0.96 6.72
N SER A 171 -4.09 1.75 7.79
CA SER A 171 -5.37 1.90 8.48
C SER A 171 -6.43 2.54 7.57
N LEU A 172 -6.02 3.47 6.72
CA LEU A 172 -6.90 4.12 5.74
C LEU A 172 -7.36 3.14 4.66
N ILE A 173 -6.46 2.36 4.08
CA ILE A 173 -6.83 1.34 3.08
C ILE A 173 -7.83 0.34 3.66
N VAL A 174 -7.60 -0.15 4.89
CA VAL A 174 -8.54 -1.05 5.57
C VAL A 174 -9.90 -0.39 5.80
N ARG A 175 -9.92 0.90 6.15
CA ARG A 175 -11.16 1.67 6.34
C ARG A 175 -11.93 1.80 5.03
N LEU A 176 -11.26 2.17 3.94
CA LEU A 176 -11.86 2.29 2.60
C LEU A 176 -12.38 0.93 2.10
N ALA A 177 -11.60 -0.14 2.24
CA ALA A 177 -11.99 -1.49 1.80
C ALA A 177 -13.18 -2.06 2.58
N ARG A 178 -13.39 -1.62 3.84
CA ARG A 178 -14.53 -2.03 4.67
C ARG A 178 -15.74 -1.10 4.54
N HIS A 179 -15.57 0.04 3.89
CA HIS A 179 -16.65 0.99 3.74
C HIS A 179 -17.78 0.40 2.86
N ARG A 180 -19.02 0.51 3.35
CA ARG A 180 -20.21 0.12 2.60
C ARG A 180 -20.76 1.36 1.92
N TYR A 181 -20.51 1.48 0.64
CA TYR A 181 -21.04 2.55 -0.17
C TYR A 181 -22.57 2.39 -0.29
N GLY A 182 -23.32 3.22 0.43
CA GLY A 182 -24.78 3.12 0.57
C GLY A 182 -25.55 4.25 -0.07
N SER A 183 -24.85 5.23 -0.67
CA SER A 183 -25.48 6.36 -1.36
C SER A 183 -26.09 5.96 -2.70
N ALA A 184 -26.93 6.85 -3.24
CA ALA A 184 -27.45 6.71 -4.61
C ALA A 184 -26.34 6.77 -5.69
N ASN A 185 -25.17 7.34 -5.34
CA ASN A 185 -23.99 7.40 -6.20
C ASN A 185 -22.75 6.92 -5.43
N PRO A 186 -22.50 5.61 -5.36
CA PRO A 186 -21.33 5.02 -4.69
C PRO A 186 -19.98 5.48 -5.27
N GLU A 187 -19.94 5.80 -6.55
CA GLU A 187 -18.75 6.31 -7.22
C GLU A 187 -18.33 7.67 -6.66
N LEU A 188 -19.26 8.61 -6.58
CA LEU A 188 -19.00 9.93 -6.01
C LEU A 188 -18.63 9.85 -4.51
N GLU A 189 -19.33 9.01 -3.75
CA GLU A 189 -19.04 8.78 -2.33
C GLU A 189 -17.60 8.25 -2.14
N ALA A 190 -17.17 7.27 -2.94
CA ALA A 190 -15.81 6.75 -2.92
C ALA A 190 -14.78 7.82 -3.31
N ALA A 191 -15.06 8.58 -4.36
CA ALA A 191 -14.18 9.64 -4.82
C ALA A 191 -14.00 10.72 -3.75
N GLN A 192 -15.06 11.12 -3.07
CA GLN A 192 -15.02 12.09 -1.98
C GLN A 192 -14.18 11.58 -0.80
N LEU A 193 -14.45 10.36 -0.33
CA LEU A 193 -13.69 9.77 0.78
C LEU A 193 -12.19 9.64 0.45
N ILE A 194 -11.84 9.25 -0.77
CA ILE A 194 -10.45 9.07 -1.19
C ILE A 194 -9.75 10.43 -1.33
N THR A 195 -10.38 11.42 -1.97
CA THR A 195 -9.75 12.73 -2.16
C THR A 195 -9.53 13.46 -0.84
N GLN A 196 -10.50 13.42 0.08
CA GLN A 196 -10.34 13.96 1.42
C GLN A 196 -9.22 13.26 2.18
N ALA A 197 -9.26 11.93 2.25
CA ALA A 197 -8.27 11.15 2.96
C ALA A 197 -6.85 11.32 2.39
N ALA A 198 -6.71 11.45 1.08
CA ALA A 198 -5.44 11.73 0.45
C ALA A 198 -4.89 13.10 0.86
N CYS A 199 -5.70 14.14 0.86
CA CYS A 199 -5.29 15.47 1.34
C CYS A 199 -4.83 15.44 2.80
N GLU A 200 -5.55 14.73 3.68
CA GLU A 200 -5.22 14.61 5.10
C GLU A 200 -3.90 13.86 5.33
N VAL A 201 -3.71 12.70 4.66
CA VAL A 201 -2.53 11.83 4.86
C VAL A 201 -1.25 12.43 4.26
N TYR A 202 -1.35 13.08 3.12
CA TYR A 202 -0.20 13.69 2.46
C TYR A 202 0.02 15.16 2.85
N GLU A 203 -0.90 15.75 3.62
CA GLU A 203 -0.92 17.18 3.94
C GLU A 203 -0.87 18.04 2.66
N LEU A 204 -1.75 17.72 1.71
CA LEU A 204 -1.80 18.36 0.40
C LEU A 204 -2.87 19.43 0.33
N ASN A 205 -2.64 20.42 -0.51
CA ASN A 205 -3.60 21.49 -0.72
C ASN A 205 -4.85 21.01 -1.44
N ARG A 206 -4.69 20.03 -2.39
CA ARG A 206 -5.79 19.56 -3.20
C ARG A 206 -5.56 18.13 -3.69
N ALA A 207 -6.63 17.34 -3.71
CA ALA A 207 -6.70 16.05 -4.37
C ALA A 207 -7.93 15.97 -5.26
N THR A 208 -7.77 15.44 -6.47
CA THR A 208 -8.85 15.34 -7.46
C THR A 208 -8.87 13.95 -8.08
N ILE A 209 -10.04 13.34 -8.17
CA ILE A 209 -10.27 12.18 -9.02
C ILE A 209 -10.89 12.66 -10.32
N TRP A 210 -10.27 12.25 -11.42
CA TRP A 210 -10.69 12.51 -12.78
C TRP A 210 -11.08 11.21 -13.47
N HIS A 211 -12.13 11.25 -14.25
CA HIS A 211 -12.46 10.23 -15.24
C HIS A 211 -11.81 10.60 -16.59
N LEU A 212 -11.21 9.62 -17.27
CA LEU A 212 -10.58 9.78 -18.58
C LEU A 212 -11.46 9.15 -19.66
N ASP A 213 -12.01 9.97 -20.54
CA ASP A 213 -12.72 9.54 -21.73
C ASP A 213 -11.94 9.98 -22.98
N GLY A 214 -11.28 9.03 -23.63
CA GLY A 214 -10.36 9.31 -24.72
C GLY A 214 -9.19 10.19 -24.28
N THR A 215 -9.24 11.49 -24.64
CA THR A 215 -8.25 12.51 -24.24
C THR A 215 -8.80 13.54 -23.26
N ARG A 216 -10.03 13.35 -22.78
CA ARG A 216 -10.72 14.31 -21.92
C ARG A 216 -10.78 13.82 -20.48
N LEU A 217 -10.30 14.65 -19.56
CA LEU A 217 -10.45 14.46 -18.13
C LEU A 217 -11.68 15.20 -17.62
N GLU A 218 -12.62 14.46 -17.05
CA GLU A 218 -13.82 14.99 -16.40
C GLU A 218 -13.68 14.84 -14.88
N PRO A 219 -13.93 15.90 -14.08
CA PRO A 219 -13.78 15.82 -12.64
C PRO A 219 -14.92 15.01 -12.02
N VAL A 220 -14.57 14.04 -11.17
CA VAL A 220 -15.53 13.29 -10.36
C VAL A 220 -15.66 13.91 -8.98
N SER A 221 -14.52 14.19 -8.33
CA SER A 221 -14.44 14.83 -7.01
C SER A 221 -13.14 15.58 -6.87
N CYS A 222 -13.18 16.78 -6.34
CA CYS A 222 -12.02 17.56 -5.97
C CYS A 222 -12.21 18.05 -4.53
N TYR A 223 -11.27 17.71 -3.64
CA TYR A 223 -11.26 18.19 -2.26
C TYR A 223 -10.11 19.16 -2.04
N ARG A 224 -10.39 20.24 -1.30
CA ARG A 224 -9.41 21.23 -0.89
C ARG A 224 -9.27 21.25 0.62
N LEU A 225 -8.06 21.05 1.10
CA LEU A 225 -7.77 21.00 2.53
C LEU A 225 -7.81 22.40 3.18
N ASP A 226 -7.39 23.45 2.46
CA ASP A 226 -7.34 24.83 2.98
C ASP A 226 -8.72 25.42 3.30
N SER A 227 -9.74 24.98 2.61
CA SER A 227 -11.13 25.47 2.74
C SER A 227 -12.09 24.39 3.26
N ASP A 228 -11.59 23.19 3.49
CA ASP A 228 -12.37 22.01 3.96
C ASP A 228 -13.67 21.82 3.16
N HIS A 229 -13.56 21.87 1.82
CA HIS A 229 -14.74 21.69 0.99
C HIS A 229 -14.44 21.01 -0.35
N TYR A 230 -15.50 20.51 -0.99
CA TYR A 230 -15.44 19.96 -2.34
C TYR A 230 -15.77 21.02 -3.38
N GLU A 231 -14.97 21.03 -4.46
CA GLU A 231 -15.19 21.87 -5.64
C GLU A 231 -15.34 21.01 -6.89
N THR A 232 -15.87 21.61 -7.95
CA THR A 232 -15.96 20.94 -9.26
C THR A 232 -15.13 21.75 -10.26
N PRO A 233 -13.87 21.34 -10.52
CA PRO A 233 -13.04 22.00 -11.52
C PRO A 233 -13.60 21.79 -12.91
N SER A 234 -13.18 22.63 -13.86
CA SER A 234 -13.55 22.44 -15.29
C SER A 234 -12.87 21.20 -15.87
N ALA A 235 -13.54 20.52 -16.77
CA ALA A 235 -12.95 19.44 -17.53
C ALA A 235 -11.69 19.90 -18.29
N LEU A 236 -10.72 18.99 -18.44
CA LEU A 236 -9.42 19.28 -19.05
C LEU A 236 -9.22 18.40 -20.29
N GLU A 237 -8.95 19.05 -21.43
CA GLU A 237 -8.58 18.35 -22.66
C GLU A 237 -7.08 18.08 -22.70
N LEU A 238 -6.68 16.81 -22.85
CA LEU A 238 -5.29 16.36 -22.85
C LEU A 238 -4.69 16.22 -24.27
N ALA A 239 -5.48 16.32 -25.33
CA ALA A 239 -4.96 16.24 -26.69
C ALA A 239 -3.79 17.23 -26.97
N PRO A 240 -3.76 18.46 -26.37
CA PRO A 240 -2.63 19.37 -26.51
C PRO A 240 -1.39 18.96 -25.69
N PHE A 241 -1.48 17.95 -24.80
CA PHE A 241 -0.46 17.56 -23.83
C PHE A 241 -0.08 16.08 -23.99
N PRO A 242 0.49 15.66 -25.14
CA PRO A 242 0.71 14.25 -25.46
C PRO A 242 1.72 13.57 -24.54
N ARG A 243 2.72 14.28 -24.02
CA ARG A 243 3.72 13.68 -23.11
C ARG A 243 3.10 13.27 -21.78
N TYR A 244 2.25 14.14 -21.24
CA TYR A 244 1.54 13.85 -20.00
C TYR A 244 0.56 12.68 -20.20
N LEU A 245 -0.23 12.69 -21.27
CA LEU A 245 -1.15 11.60 -21.60
C LEU A 245 -0.40 10.27 -21.76
N GLN A 246 0.71 10.27 -22.49
CA GLN A 246 1.57 9.09 -22.64
C GLN A 246 2.12 8.61 -21.30
N ALA A 247 2.57 9.52 -20.44
CA ALA A 247 3.09 9.17 -19.10
C ALA A 247 2.01 8.51 -18.22
N LEU A 248 0.77 9.01 -18.23
CA LEU A 248 -0.37 8.40 -17.54
C LEU A 248 -0.70 7.01 -18.07
N GLN A 249 -0.65 6.81 -19.38
CA GLN A 249 -0.99 5.53 -20.00
C GLN A 249 0.09 4.48 -19.81
N SER A 250 1.37 4.87 -19.86
CA SER A 250 2.52 3.95 -19.79
C SER A 250 2.96 3.64 -18.35
N GLY A 251 2.78 4.58 -17.41
CA GLY A 251 3.21 4.48 -16.03
C GLY A 251 2.08 4.13 -15.06
N ARG A 252 2.46 3.76 -13.82
CA ARG A 252 1.52 3.62 -12.70
C ARG A 252 1.23 4.97 -12.06
N ALA A 253 2.22 5.85 -12.03
CA ALA A 253 2.11 7.21 -11.51
C ALA A 253 3.05 8.17 -12.23
N VAL A 254 2.69 9.46 -12.20
CA VAL A 254 3.53 10.60 -12.61
C VAL A 254 3.86 11.39 -11.35
N ASP A 255 5.12 11.32 -10.90
CA ASP A 255 5.63 11.86 -9.65
C ASP A 255 6.53 13.09 -9.87
N ALA A 256 5.97 14.16 -10.41
CA ALA A 256 6.74 15.36 -10.73
C ALA A 256 7.03 16.19 -9.47
N GLN A 257 8.31 16.29 -9.08
CA GLN A 257 8.77 17.11 -7.96
C GLN A 257 8.65 18.61 -8.26
N ASP A 258 8.90 19.01 -9.50
CA ASP A 258 8.66 20.34 -10.02
C ASP A 258 8.01 20.24 -11.40
N VAL A 259 6.73 20.58 -11.48
CA VAL A 259 5.93 20.45 -12.71
C VAL A 259 6.48 21.26 -13.88
N SER A 260 7.24 22.31 -13.61
CA SER A 260 7.84 23.15 -14.64
C SER A 260 9.14 22.58 -15.23
N GLN A 261 9.81 21.67 -14.49
CA GLN A 261 11.09 21.07 -14.87
C GLN A 261 10.93 19.64 -15.41
N ASP A 262 9.89 18.92 -14.98
CA ASP A 262 9.65 17.55 -15.40
C ASP A 262 9.13 17.52 -16.85
N HIS A 263 9.82 16.75 -17.69
CA HIS A 263 9.50 16.64 -19.12
C HIS A 263 8.10 16.06 -19.39
N ARG A 264 7.51 15.33 -18.43
CA ARG A 264 6.17 14.73 -18.53
C ARG A 264 5.07 15.76 -18.28
N THR A 265 5.35 16.83 -17.52
CA THR A 265 4.34 17.76 -17.00
C THR A 265 4.54 19.21 -17.42
N CYS A 266 5.71 19.58 -17.94
CA CYS A 266 6.04 20.96 -18.32
C CYS A 266 5.09 21.53 -19.39
N GLU A 267 4.43 20.68 -20.19
CA GLU A 267 3.42 21.10 -21.17
C GLU A 267 2.19 21.74 -20.53
N LEU A 268 1.83 21.31 -19.29
CA LEU A 268 0.68 21.81 -18.55
C LEU A 268 1.03 23.01 -17.64
N ASP A 269 2.32 23.27 -17.39
CA ASP A 269 2.74 24.25 -16.38
C ASP A 269 2.09 25.63 -16.59
N GLN A 270 2.24 26.21 -17.79
CA GLN A 270 1.77 27.57 -18.04
C GLN A 270 0.25 27.73 -18.00
N LEU A 271 -0.48 26.73 -18.48
CA LEU A 271 -1.94 26.79 -18.64
C LEU A 271 -2.69 26.28 -17.42
N ILE A 272 -2.15 25.30 -16.71
CA ILE A 272 -2.88 24.58 -15.67
C ILE A 272 -2.24 24.79 -14.29
N TYR A 273 -0.94 24.46 -14.13
CA TYR A 273 -0.33 24.39 -12.80
C TYR A 273 0.06 25.76 -12.25
N ARG A 274 0.73 26.58 -13.06
CA ARG A 274 1.19 27.91 -12.65
C ARG A 274 0.07 28.86 -12.21
N PRO A 275 -1.07 28.97 -12.91
CA PRO A 275 -2.18 29.81 -12.47
C PRO A 275 -2.79 29.40 -11.14
N GLN A 276 -2.65 28.12 -10.77
CA GLN A 276 -3.17 27.54 -9.53
C GLN A 276 -2.11 27.44 -8.44
N GLY A 277 -0.88 27.90 -8.69
CA GLY A 277 0.23 27.84 -7.74
C GLY A 277 0.76 26.42 -7.47
N VAL A 278 0.40 25.43 -8.30
CA VAL A 278 0.84 24.04 -8.15
C VAL A 278 2.31 23.92 -8.54
N ARG A 279 3.11 23.32 -7.67
CA ARG A 279 4.56 23.12 -7.88
C ARG A 279 4.94 21.66 -8.05
N SER A 280 4.25 20.76 -7.37
CA SER A 280 4.52 19.33 -7.45
C SER A 280 3.21 18.55 -7.59
N ILE A 281 3.24 17.47 -8.33
CA ILE A 281 2.10 16.57 -8.48
C ILE A 281 2.52 15.12 -8.28
N LEU A 282 1.57 14.34 -7.81
CA LEU A 282 1.62 12.88 -7.82
C LEU A 282 0.29 12.38 -8.39
N ASP A 283 0.32 11.97 -9.64
CA ASP A 283 -0.86 11.54 -10.40
C ASP A 283 -0.82 10.03 -10.57
N ALA A 284 -1.69 9.31 -9.87
CA ALA A 284 -1.80 7.85 -9.95
C ALA A 284 -2.87 7.43 -10.94
N SER A 285 -2.52 6.57 -11.90
CA SER A 285 -3.46 6.06 -12.92
C SER A 285 -4.49 5.12 -12.30
N ILE A 286 -5.77 5.37 -12.54
CA ILE A 286 -6.88 4.50 -12.17
C ILE A 286 -7.12 3.54 -13.33
N ARG A 287 -7.00 2.21 -13.07
CA ARG A 287 -7.07 1.19 -14.12
C ARG A 287 -8.14 0.15 -13.84
N VAL A 288 -8.93 -0.16 -14.86
CA VAL A 288 -9.90 -1.27 -14.86
C VAL A 288 -9.63 -2.14 -16.08
N GLY A 289 -9.46 -3.44 -15.90
CA GLY A 289 -9.18 -4.36 -16.99
C GLY A 289 -7.85 -4.09 -17.74
N GLY A 290 -6.92 -3.34 -17.12
CA GLY A 290 -5.64 -2.94 -17.73
C GLY A 290 -5.68 -1.59 -18.44
N GLU A 291 -6.86 -1.03 -18.71
CA GLU A 291 -7.03 0.27 -19.34
C GLU A 291 -7.06 1.40 -18.31
N VAL A 292 -6.46 2.55 -18.65
CA VAL A 292 -6.52 3.76 -17.82
C VAL A 292 -7.87 4.43 -18.04
N ILE A 293 -8.69 4.46 -17.00
CA ILE A 293 -10.04 5.06 -17.02
C ILE A 293 -10.12 6.36 -16.23
N GLY A 294 -9.03 6.76 -15.57
CA GLY A 294 -9.00 7.97 -14.79
C GLY A 294 -7.65 8.21 -14.12
N VAL A 295 -7.58 9.24 -13.32
CA VAL A 295 -6.40 9.60 -12.54
C VAL A 295 -6.79 10.17 -11.19
N LEU A 296 -6.09 9.74 -10.14
CA LEU A 296 -6.05 10.40 -8.84
C LEU A 296 -4.90 11.40 -8.86
N SER A 297 -5.22 12.68 -8.90
CA SER A 297 -4.25 13.79 -8.96
C SER A 297 -4.09 14.42 -7.59
N LEU A 298 -2.88 14.35 -7.05
CA LEU A 298 -2.46 14.91 -5.78
C LEU A 298 -1.58 16.13 -6.03
N GLN A 299 -1.99 17.30 -5.53
CA GLN A 299 -1.36 18.57 -5.89
C GLN A 299 -0.81 19.28 -4.66
N HIS A 300 0.46 19.68 -4.75
CA HIS A 300 1.16 20.45 -3.73
C HIS A 300 1.52 21.86 -4.26
N THR A 301 1.24 22.87 -3.43
CA THR A 301 1.59 24.27 -3.70
C THR A 301 2.77 24.71 -2.83
N GLY A 302 3.45 25.78 -3.21
CA GLY A 302 4.55 26.35 -2.44
C GLY A 302 5.93 25.95 -2.96
N LYS A 303 6.73 25.22 -2.16
CA LYS A 303 8.06 24.76 -2.58
C LYS A 303 7.97 23.41 -3.30
N PRO A 304 8.90 23.09 -4.22
CA PRO A 304 8.98 21.76 -4.81
C PRO A 304 9.06 20.68 -3.72
N ARG A 305 8.28 19.60 -3.88
CA ARG A 305 8.22 18.45 -2.97
C ARG A 305 8.76 17.20 -3.67
N ALA A 306 9.73 16.56 -3.04
CA ALA A 306 10.17 15.23 -3.45
C ALA A 306 9.21 14.16 -2.90
N TRP A 307 8.66 13.35 -3.79
CA TRP A 307 7.78 12.25 -3.42
C TRP A 307 8.58 11.04 -2.98
N GLN A 308 8.25 10.48 -1.83
CA GLN A 308 8.87 9.27 -1.32
C GLN A 308 8.29 8.02 -2.02
N ALA A 309 9.06 6.93 -2.06
CA ALA A 309 8.61 5.70 -2.72
C ALA A 309 7.35 5.10 -2.10
N ASP A 310 7.19 5.21 -0.77
CA ASP A 310 5.99 4.80 -0.03
C ASP A 310 4.78 5.68 -0.36
N GLU A 311 4.98 6.98 -0.57
CA GLU A 311 3.93 7.90 -0.99
C GLU A 311 3.41 7.55 -2.39
N ILE A 312 4.34 7.30 -3.33
CA ILE A 312 3.99 6.90 -4.70
C ILE A 312 3.22 5.57 -4.72
N ALA A 313 3.68 4.59 -3.94
CA ALA A 313 3.01 3.31 -3.82
C ALA A 313 1.60 3.46 -3.24
N PHE A 314 1.45 4.26 -2.18
CA PHE A 314 0.16 4.47 -1.53
C PHE A 314 -0.84 5.23 -2.41
N ALA A 315 -0.40 6.21 -3.22
CA ALA A 315 -1.26 6.86 -4.20
C ALA A 315 -1.82 5.84 -5.21
N GLY A 316 -0.97 4.89 -5.65
CA GLY A 316 -1.39 3.77 -6.48
C GLY A 316 -2.42 2.85 -5.80
N GLU A 317 -2.26 2.57 -4.50
CA GLU A 317 -3.23 1.78 -3.73
C GLU A 317 -4.58 2.50 -3.61
N LEU A 318 -4.59 3.82 -3.39
CA LEU A 318 -5.83 4.61 -3.38
C LEU A 318 -6.53 4.59 -4.74
N ALA A 319 -5.77 4.71 -5.84
CA ALA A 319 -6.30 4.60 -7.20
C ALA A 319 -6.89 3.20 -7.46
N ASP A 320 -6.23 2.14 -7.00
CA ASP A 320 -6.71 0.76 -7.10
C ASP A 320 -7.99 0.54 -6.27
N GLN A 321 -8.11 1.14 -5.07
CA GLN A 321 -9.34 1.09 -4.27
C GLN A 321 -10.52 1.74 -5.00
N TYR A 322 -10.31 2.88 -5.64
CA TYR A 322 -11.35 3.51 -6.44
C TYR A 322 -11.73 2.66 -7.66
N ALA A 323 -10.75 2.11 -8.37
CA ALA A 323 -10.97 1.20 -9.49
C ALA A 323 -11.81 -0.03 -9.11
N GLN A 324 -11.61 -0.59 -7.90
CA GLN A 324 -12.42 -1.70 -7.38
C GLN A 324 -13.89 -1.31 -7.19
N VAL A 325 -14.18 -0.09 -6.71
CA VAL A 325 -15.55 0.40 -6.58
C VAL A 325 -16.21 0.47 -7.94
N LEU A 326 -15.54 1.04 -8.96
CA LEU A 326 -16.05 1.13 -10.32
C LEU A 326 -16.32 -0.25 -10.94
N ALA A 327 -15.35 -1.16 -10.85
CA ALA A 327 -15.49 -2.52 -11.37
C ALA A 327 -16.65 -3.28 -10.70
N ASN A 328 -16.83 -3.10 -9.40
CA ASN A 328 -17.94 -3.72 -8.67
C ASN A 328 -19.30 -3.16 -9.10
N GLN A 329 -19.40 -1.84 -9.30
CA GLN A 329 -20.62 -1.21 -9.83
C GLN A 329 -20.97 -1.70 -11.22
N GLN A 330 -19.98 -1.75 -12.14
CA GLN A 330 -20.21 -2.28 -13.48
C GLN A 330 -20.72 -3.73 -13.44
N ARG A 331 -20.13 -4.56 -12.58
CA ARG A 331 -20.57 -5.94 -12.40
C ARG A 331 -22.01 -6.04 -11.85
N LEU A 332 -22.34 -5.23 -10.84
CA LEU A 332 -23.70 -5.19 -10.28
C LEU A 332 -24.73 -4.71 -11.31
N SER A 333 -24.40 -3.67 -12.07
CA SER A 333 -25.28 -3.15 -13.13
C SER A 333 -25.49 -4.18 -14.25
N ALA A 334 -24.43 -4.87 -14.68
CA ALA A 334 -24.54 -5.94 -15.66
C ALA A 334 -25.40 -7.10 -15.16
N THR A 335 -25.19 -7.52 -13.90
CA THR A 335 -26.00 -8.58 -13.28
C THR A 335 -27.47 -8.17 -13.16
N HIS A 336 -27.73 -6.92 -12.75
CA HIS A 336 -29.09 -6.38 -12.66
C HIS A 336 -29.78 -6.35 -14.03
N MET A 337 -29.07 -5.88 -15.05
CA MET A 337 -29.57 -5.81 -16.43
C MET A 337 -29.90 -7.21 -16.98
N LEU A 338 -29.00 -8.19 -16.76
CA LEU A 338 -29.27 -9.59 -17.13
C LEU A 338 -30.52 -10.12 -16.43
N GLY A 339 -30.69 -9.83 -15.15
CA GLY A 339 -31.91 -10.23 -14.40
C GLY A 339 -33.19 -9.55 -14.91
N LEU A 340 -33.10 -8.30 -15.40
CA LEU A 340 -34.21 -7.61 -16.02
C LEU A 340 -34.56 -8.26 -17.37
N PHE A 341 -33.56 -8.54 -18.21
CA PHE A 341 -33.78 -9.22 -19.50
C PHE A 341 -34.38 -10.62 -19.29
N GLN A 342 -33.86 -11.39 -18.35
CA GLN A 342 -34.40 -12.70 -18.05
C GLN A 342 -35.88 -12.61 -17.64
N ARG A 343 -36.25 -11.72 -16.73
CA ARG A 343 -37.63 -11.51 -16.32
C ARG A 343 -38.52 -11.04 -17.49
N ALA A 344 -38.02 -10.14 -18.33
CA ALA A 344 -38.76 -9.68 -19.50
C ALA A 344 -39.07 -10.81 -20.48
N VAL A 345 -38.11 -11.72 -20.73
CA VAL A 345 -38.30 -12.90 -21.58
C VAL A 345 -39.22 -13.91 -20.92
N GLU A 346 -39.07 -14.18 -19.62
CA GLU A 346 -39.93 -15.13 -18.91
C GLU A 346 -41.41 -14.68 -18.79
N GLN A 347 -41.63 -13.37 -18.67
CA GLN A 347 -43.00 -12.80 -18.56
C GLN A 347 -43.60 -12.40 -19.93
N SER A 348 -42.85 -12.57 -21.01
CA SER A 348 -43.38 -12.27 -22.35
C SER A 348 -44.49 -13.23 -22.73
N ALA A 349 -45.54 -12.68 -23.35
CA ALA A 349 -46.61 -13.47 -23.99
C ALA A 349 -46.15 -14.17 -25.28
N SER A 350 -45.06 -13.73 -25.88
CA SER A 350 -44.46 -14.34 -27.08
C SER A 350 -43.55 -15.51 -26.68
N ALA A 351 -43.59 -16.59 -27.43
CA ALA A 351 -42.68 -17.71 -27.30
C ALA A 351 -41.26 -17.30 -27.69
N PHE A 352 -40.31 -17.47 -26.77
CA PHE A 352 -38.89 -17.30 -27.03
C PHE A 352 -38.16 -18.64 -27.00
N ILE A 353 -37.33 -18.86 -28.02
CA ILE A 353 -36.49 -20.04 -28.13
C ILE A 353 -35.07 -19.56 -28.46
N LEU A 354 -34.10 -20.00 -27.65
CA LEU A 354 -32.69 -19.80 -27.93
C LEU A 354 -32.10 -21.14 -28.39
N VAL A 355 -31.39 -21.12 -29.49
CA VAL A 355 -30.72 -22.30 -30.05
C VAL A 355 -29.22 -22.02 -30.25
N ASP A 356 -28.41 -23.07 -30.16
CA ASP A 356 -27.01 -23.02 -30.54
C ASP A 356 -26.82 -23.03 -32.07
N ARG A 357 -25.57 -23.01 -32.52
CA ARG A 357 -25.23 -23.01 -33.95
C ARG A 357 -25.63 -24.32 -34.65
N GLU A 358 -25.80 -25.38 -33.92
CA GLU A 358 -26.24 -26.69 -34.41
C GLU A 358 -27.77 -26.85 -34.38
N GLY A 359 -28.50 -25.81 -33.95
CA GLY A 359 -29.97 -25.80 -33.86
C GLY A 359 -30.53 -26.56 -32.67
N ARG A 360 -29.68 -26.78 -31.62
CA ARG A 360 -30.16 -27.38 -30.37
C ARG A 360 -30.69 -26.30 -29.45
N VAL A 361 -31.78 -26.63 -28.77
CA VAL A 361 -32.44 -25.70 -27.85
C VAL A 361 -31.61 -25.53 -26.57
N GLU A 362 -31.14 -24.34 -26.32
CA GLU A 362 -30.49 -23.94 -25.09
C GLU A 362 -31.50 -23.46 -24.02
N TYR A 363 -32.49 -22.67 -24.48
CA TYR A 363 -33.48 -22.09 -23.58
C TYR A 363 -34.82 -21.90 -24.28
N VAL A 364 -35.92 -22.06 -23.51
CA VAL A 364 -37.29 -21.66 -23.88
C VAL A 364 -37.96 -20.94 -22.71
N ASN A 365 -38.79 -19.94 -23.00
CA ASN A 365 -39.57 -19.26 -21.99
C ASN A 365 -40.90 -19.98 -21.66
N PRO A 366 -41.61 -19.59 -20.58
CA PRO A 366 -42.93 -20.17 -20.24
C PRO A 366 -43.96 -20.05 -21.37
N ALA A 367 -44.01 -18.96 -22.10
CA ALA A 367 -44.95 -18.80 -23.23
C ALA A 367 -44.75 -19.86 -24.32
N PHE A 368 -43.51 -20.23 -24.63
CA PHE A 368 -43.24 -21.35 -25.52
C PHE A 368 -43.92 -22.64 -25.02
N THR A 369 -43.76 -22.95 -23.73
CA THR A 369 -44.35 -24.15 -23.12
C THR A 369 -45.88 -24.14 -23.21
N VAL A 370 -46.48 -22.98 -22.96
CA VAL A 370 -47.96 -22.82 -23.09
C VAL A 370 -48.42 -22.98 -24.51
N ILE A 371 -47.74 -22.34 -25.50
CA ILE A 371 -48.13 -22.34 -26.89
C ILE A 371 -47.85 -23.70 -27.52
N SER A 372 -46.67 -24.27 -27.35
CA SER A 372 -46.24 -25.51 -27.98
C SER A 372 -46.67 -26.79 -27.28
N GLN A 373 -47.02 -26.68 -25.93
CA GLN A 373 -47.30 -27.80 -25.03
C GLN A 373 -46.10 -28.69 -24.75
N PHE A 374 -44.90 -28.33 -25.15
CA PHE A 374 -43.66 -28.99 -24.76
C PHE A 374 -43.09 -28.35 -23.53
N SER A 375 -42.69 -29.16 -22.56
CA SER A 375 -41.95 -28.67 -21.41
C SER A 375 -40.53 -28.27 -21.79
N SER A 376 -39.90 -27.35 -21.06
CA SER A 376 -38.52 -26.98 -21.25
C SER A 376 -37.56 -28.18 -21.12
N ALA A 377 -37.84 -29.15 -20.22
CA ALA A 377 -37.02 -30.33 -20.03
C ALA A 377 -37.06 -31.29 -21.23
N GLU A 378 -38.17 -31.33 -21.97
CA GLU A 378 -38.30 -32.19 -23.14
C GLU A 378 -37.57 -31.64 -24.37
N VAL A 379 -37.45 -30.33 -24.51
CA VAL A 379 -36.85 -29.71 -25.70
C VAL A 379 -35.42 -29.32 -25.52
N ARG A 380 -34.96 -29.08 -24.33
CA ARG A 380 -33.60 -28.61 -24.03
C ARG A 380 -32.55 -29.66 -24.45
N GLY A 381 -31.56 -29.22 -25.22
CA GLY A 381 -30.50 -30.06 -25.82
C GLY A 381 -30.95 -30.86 -27.06
N GLN A 382 -32.25 -30.85 -27.37
CA GLN A 382 -32.80 -31.50 -28.59
C GLN A 382 -32.68 -30.54 -29.78
N ARG A 383 -32.54 -31.05 -30.99
CA ARG A 383 -32.75 -30.25 -32.19
C ARG A 383 -34.25 -30.06 -32.44
N LEU A 384 -34.70 -28.86 -32.73
CA LEU A 384 -36.11 -28.62 -33.01
C LEU A 384 -36.61 -29.41 -34.22
N ALA A 385 -35.75 -29.61 -35.21
CA ALA A 385 -36.05 -30.44 -36.38
C ALA A 385 -36.30 -31.93 -36.07
N ASP A 386 -35.77 -32.44 -34.96
CA ASP A 386 -35.94 -33.84 -34.54
C ASP A 386 -37.26 -34.07 -33.79
N LEU A 387 -37.96 -33.01 -33.41
CA LEU A 387 -39.27 -33.06 -32.75
C LEU A 387 -40.38 -33.00 -33.82
N LYS A 388 -41.05 -34.10 -34.11
CA LYS A 388 -42.07 -34.23 -35.17
C LYS A 388 -43.11 -33.09 -35.19
N ALA A 389 -43.53 -32.57 -34.07
CA ALA A 389 -44.48 -31.48 -33.99
C ALA A 389 -43.84 -30.09 -34.30
N LEU A 390 -42.52 -29.94 -34.14
CA LEU A 390 -41.75 -28.72 -34.38
C LEU A 390 -40.83 -28.82 -35.62
N GLU A 391 -40.98 -29.89 -36.42
CA GLU A 391 -40.16 -30.19 -37.61
C GLU A 391 -40.13 -28.97 -38.57
N ASN A 392 -41.28 -28.40 -38.89
CA ASN A 392 -41.37 -27.20 -39.72
C ASN A 392 -40.62 -26.00 -39.18
N LEU A 393 -40.58 -25.82 -37.84
CA LEU A 393 -39.82 -24.76 -37.18
C LEU A 393 -38.31 -25.03 -37.25
N GLY A 394 -37.92 -26.30 -37.12
CA GLY A 394 -36.54 -26.72 -37.26
C GLY A 394 -35.99 -26.55 -38.69
N GLU A 395 -36.79 -26.94 -39.69
CA GLU A 395 -36.44 -26.74 -41.11
C GLU A 395 -36.33 -25.24 -41.45
N LEU A 396 -37.28 -24.43 -40.97
CA LEU A 396 -37.23 -22.98 -41.15
C LEU A 396 -35.95 -22.35 -40.58
N LEU A 397 -35.56 -22.74 -39.39
CA LEU A 397 -34.34 -22.25 -38.75
C LEU A 397 -33.07 -22.69 -39.49
N PHE A 398 -33.12 -23.85 -40.16
CA PHE A 398 -32.01 -24.34 -40.97
C PHE A 398 -31.91 -23.62 -42.29
N ASP A 399 -33.02 -23.42 -42.99
CA ASP A 399 -33.08 -22.66 -44.28
C ASP A 399 -32.74 -21.21 -44.11
N THR A 400 -33.11 -20.60 -42.97
CA THR A 400 -32.81 -19.20 -42.69
C THR A 400 -31.35 -18.99 -42.20
N SER A 401 -30.59 -20.03 -41.89
CA SER A 401 -29.18 -19.92 -41.54
C SER A 401 -28.34 -19.28 -42.63
N SER A 402 -28.66 -19.55 -43.89
CA SER A 402 -28.04 -18.90 -45.08
C SER A 402 -28.45 -17.43 -45.24
N VAL A 403 -29.67 -17.08 -44.84
CA VAL A 403 -30.21 -15.71 -44.89
C VAL A 403 -29.66 -14.90 -43.71
N LEU A 404 -29.56 -15.50 -42.53
CA LEU A 404 -28.98 -14.88 -41.33
C LEU A 404 -27.47 -14.61 -41.47
N ALA A 405 -26.78 -15.34 -42.35
CA ALA A 405 -25.38 -15.04 -42.68
C ALA A 405 -25.21 -13.71 -43.44
N HIS A 406 -26.28 -13.20 -44.07
CA HIS A 406 -26.27 -11.96 -44.85
C HIS A 406 -27.16 -10.83 -44.25
N SER A 407 -28.16 -11.20 -43.44
CA SER A 407 -29.03 -10.24 -42.73
C SER A 407 -29.22 -10.74 -41.29
N ASN A 408 -28.85 -9.92 -40.29
CA ASN A 408 -28.91 -10.28 -38.88
C ASN A 408 -30.33 -10.63 -38.34
N SER A 409 -31.34 -10.65 -39.14
CA SER A 409 -32.73 -10.97 -38.76
C SER A 409 -33.54 -11.51 -39.91
N TRP A 410 -34.50 -12.37 -39.59
CA TRP A 410 -35.52 -12.87 -40.49
C TRP A 410 -36.90 -12.68 -39.86
N GLN A 411 -37.91 -12.35 -40.67
CA GLN A 411 -39.30 -12.27 -40.22
C GLN A 411 -40.19 -12.94 -41.26
N GLY A 412 -41.11 -13.78 -40.79
CA GLY A 412 -42.02 -14.52 -41.62
C GLY A 412 -43.13 -15.23 -40.84
N GLU A 413 -44.07 -15.80 -41.54
CA GLU A 413 -45.14 -16.64 -41.00
C GLU A 413 -44.87 -18.09 -41.35
N PHE A 414 -45.09 -18.96 -40.38
CA PHE A 414 -44.98 -20.40 -40.56
C PHE A 414 -46.09 -21.13 -39.78
N ARG A 415 -46.41 -22.36 -40.21
CA ARG A 415 -47.36 -23.21 -39.51
C ARG A 415 -46.62 -24.25 -38.72
N SER A 416 -46.96 -24.41 -37.43
CA SER A 416 -46.40 -25.41 -36.57
C SER A 416 -47.51 -26.26 -35.91
N ARG A 417 -47.13 -27.26 -35.16
CA ARG A 417 -48.06 -28.11 -34.40
C ARG A 417 -47.65 -28.19 -32.95
N ARG A 418 -48.66 -28.19 -32.10
CA ARG A 418 -48.47 -28.43 -30.67
C ARG A 418 -48.09 -29.87 -30.42
N LYS A 419 -47.69 -30.24 -29.21
CA LYS A 419 -47.39 -31.60 -28.81
C LYS A 419 -48.55 -32.58 -29.05
N ASN A 420 -49.80 -32.10 -28.90
CA ASN A 420 -51.03 -32.82 -29.20
C ASN A 420 -51.36 -32.87 -30.70
N LEU A 421 -50.49 -32.42 -31.58
CA LEU A 421 -50.61 -32.33 -33.04
C LEU A 421 -51.64 -31.30 -33.55
N GLU A 422 -52.26 -30.49 -32.72
CA GLU A 422 -53.11 -29.40 -33.17
C GLU A 422 -52.26 -28.31 -33.87
N PRO A 423 -52.69 -27.82 -35.05
CA PRO A 423 -51.98 -26.73 -35.73
C PRO A 423 -52.16 -25.39 -34.99
N TYR A 424 -51.14 -24.53 -35.03
CA TYR A 424 -51.14 -23.15 -34.53
C TYR A 424 -50.32 -22.23 -35.40
#